data_5406060317bc38275bf2d64855a9bab0
#
_entry.id   5406060317bc38275bf2d64855a9bab0
#
_cell.length_a   1.000
_cell.length_b   1.000
_cell.length_c   1.000
_cell.angle_alpha   90.00
_cell.angle_beta   90.00
_cell.angle_gamma   90.00
#
_symmetry.space_group_name_H-M   'P 1'
#
loop_
_entity.id
_entity.type
_entity.pdbx_description
1 polymer ?
#
loop_
_entity_poly.entity_id
_entity_poly.type
_entity_poly.pdbx_seq_one_letter_code
_entity_poly.pdbx_strand_id
1 'polypeptide(L)'
;MISIIIRNKNEAEFIGFTLQSCLDFFDKPEIIIVDNNSTDDSLDIVQNFNNRTEIKIKKIDMYKPGESINKGVKHASNEYILVLSAHTQIIQLDFDSIKKNLEKHKAVFGQQIPVHRGKKVTPGYIWANFGEKEEINKFSIIENRLFLHNAFCFYTRETLNEYPMPEKYSGKEDRFWAKDIVEKNQTYLYDPYQKCYHFWTKNGATWKGLV
;
A
#
# COMPACT_ATOMS: atom_id res chain seq x y z
N MET A 1 8.04 -6.58 -14.71
CA MET A 1 6.83 -7.18 -14.11
C MET A 1 6.75 -6.78 -12.64
N ILE A 2 5.56 -6.83 -12.01
CA ILE A 2 5.32 -6.36 -10.65
C ILE A 2 4.57 -7.41 -9.82
N SER A 3 4.89 -7.50 -8.53
CA SER A 3 4.11 -8.25 -7.55
C SER A 3 3.35 -7.26 -6.66
N ILE A 4 2.05 -7.46 -6.47
CA ILE A 4 1.19 -6.59 -5.69
C ILE A 4 0.80 -7.30 -4.41
N ILE A 5 1.21 -6.77 -3.27
CA ILE A 5 0.91 -7.31 -1.94
C ILE A 5 -0.29 -6.56 -1.37
N ILE A 6 -1.40 -7.25 -1.22
CA ILE A 6 -2.65 -6.70 -0.68
C ILE A 6 -2.92 -7.31 0.68
N ARG A 7 -3.00 -6.47 1.71
CA ARG A 7 -3.37 -6.89 3.07
C ARG A 7 -4.89 -6.86 3.19
N ASN A 8 -5.49 -8.00 3.51
CA ASN A 8 -6.94 -8.17 3.56
C ASN A 8 -7.46 -8.59 4.94
N LYS A 9 -8.55 -7.97 5.37
CA LYS A 9 -9.36 -8.39 6.52
C LYS A 9 -10.79 -7.88 6.39
N ASN A 10 -11.70 -8.74 5.96
CA ASN A 10 -13.12 -8.41 5.81
C ASN A 10 -13.34 -7.12 4.98
N GLU A 11 -12.88 -7.14 3.73
CA GLU A 11 -12.95 -6.01 2.79
C GLU A 11 -13.77 -6.35 1.54
N ALA A 12 -14.81 -7.20 1.67
CA ALA A 12 -15.65 -7.63 0.54
C ALA A 12 -16.26 -6.44 -0.22
N GLU A 13 -16.53 -5.32 0.46
CA GLU A 13 -17.09 -4.12 -0.14
C GLU A 13 -16.13 -3.45 -1.15
N PHE A 14 -14.82 -3.57 -0.96
CA PHE A 14 -13.84 -2.79 -1.73
C PHE A 14 -12.81 -3.62 -2.50
N ILE A 15 -12.50 -4.85 -2.06
CA ILE A 15 -11.41 -5.63 -2.64
C ILE A 15 -11.58 -5.87 -4.15
N GLY A 16 -12.80 -5.96 -4.64
CA GLY A 16 -13.08 -6.09 -6.07
C GLY A 16 -12.62 -4.87 -6.89
N PHE A 17 -12.85 -3.66 -6.38
CA PHE A 17 -12.35 -2.41 -6.99
C PHE A 17 -10.83 -2.32 -6.94
N THR A 18 -10.23 -2.77 -5.83
CA THR A 18 -8.77 -2.82 -5.68
C THR A 18 -8.17 -3.74 -6.74
N LEU A 19 -8.66 -4.98 -6.85
CA LEU A 19 -8.17 -5.96 -7.82
C LEU A 19 -8.40 -5.50 -9.27
N GLN A 20 -9.59 -4.97 -9.58
CA GLN A 20 -9.88 -4.46 -10.92
C GLN A 20 -8.89 -3.35 -11.30
N SER A 21 -8.65 -2.38 -10.42
CA SER A 21 -7.70 -1.31 -10.70
C SER A 21 -6.26 -1.81 -10.89
N CYS A 22 -5.85 -2.87 -10.19
CA CYS A 22 -4.55 -3.49 -10.46
C CYS A 22 -4.46 -4.02 -11.91
N LEU A 23 -5.54 -4.62 -12.42
CA LEU A 23 -5.58 -5.15 -13.79
C LEU A 23 -5.73 -4.06 -14.85
N ASP A 24 -6.29 -2.91 -14.50
CA ASP A 24 -6.43 -1.76 -15.41
C ASP A 24 -5.08 -1.07 -15.67
N PHE A 25 -4.17 -1.10 -14.69
CA PHE A 25 -2.87 -0.41 -14.76
C PHE A 25 -1.67 -1.33 -15.00
N PHE A 26 -1.81 -2.65 -14.79
CA PHE A 26 -0.71 -3.59 -14.97
C PHE A 26 -1.14 -4.79 -15.83
N ASP A 27 -0.32 -5.12 -16.82
CA ASP A 27 -0.51 -6.34 -17.60
C ASP A 27 -0.09 -7.57 -16.79
N LYS A 28 -1.06 -8.43 -16.47
CA LYS A 28 -0.88 -9.69 -15.72
C LYS A 28 0.03 -9.57 -14.49
N PRO A 29 -0.27 -8.69 -13.52
CA PRO A 29 0.52 -8.58 -12.31
C PRO A 29 0.40 -9.86 -11.49
N GLU A 30 1.46 -10.24 -10.77
CA GLU A 30 1.35 -11.22 -9.69
C GLU A 30 0.68 -10.56 -8.49
N ILE A 31 -0.40 -11.14 -7.96
CA ILE A 31 -1.12 -10.61 -6.79
C ILE A 31 -0.95 -11.56 -5.62
N ILE A 32 -0.57 -11.02 -4.47
CA ILE A 32 -0.39 -11.76 -3.22
C ILE A 32 -1.33 -11.16 -2.18
N ILE A 33 -2.40 -11.90 -1.87
CA ILE A 33 -3.33 -11.53 -0.80
C ILE A 33 -2.80 -12.08 0.52
N VAL A 34 -2.51 -11.19 1.46
CA VAL A 34 -2.16 -11.58 2.83
C VAL A 34 -3.39 -11.39 3.70
N ASP A 35 -4.11 -12.48 3.92
CA ASP A 35 -5.40 -12.51 4.58
C ASP A 35 -5.30 -12.79 6.07
N ASN A 36 -5.94 -11.97 6.89
CA ASN A 36 -6.01 -12.13 8.34
C ASN A 36 -7.32 -12.81 8.77
N ASN A 37 -7.54 -14.03 8.30
CA ASN A 37 -8.74 -14.82 8.63
C ASN A 37 -10.05 -14.05 8.40
N SER A 38 -10.26 -13.58 7.17
CA SER A 38 -11.52 -12.96 6.76
C SER A 38 -12.69 -13.93 6.89
N THR A 39 -13.84 -13.43 7.29
CA THR A 39 -15.08 -14.17 7.51
C THR A 39 -16.23 -13.67 6.64
N ASP A 40 -15.97 -12.66 5.82
CA ASP A 40 -16.89 -12.14 4.79
C ASP A 40 -16.54 -12.74 3.42
N ASP A 41 -17.22 -12.27 2.38
CA ASP A 41 -17.06 -12.76 1.00
C ASP A 41 -15.77 -12.26 0.31
N SER A 42 -14.83 -11.62 1.04
CA SER A 42 -13.61 -11.05 0.45
C SER A 42 -12.82 -12.07 -0.36
N LEU A 43 -12.64 -13.30 0.17
CA LEU A 43 -11.83 -14.32 -0.50
C LEU A 43 -12.57 -14.94 -1.70
N ASP A 44 -13.90 -15.03 -1.67
CA ASP A 44 -14.69 -15.48 -2.80
C ASP A 44 -14.61 -14.48 -3.96
N ILE A 45 -14.67 -13.18 -3.64
CA ILE A 45 -14.42 -12.11 -4.63
C ILE A 45 -13.03 -12.24 -5.23
N VAL A 46 -12.00 -12.44 -4.41
CA VAL A 46 -10.61 -12.65 -4.88
C VAL A 46 -10.52 -13.81 -5.85
N GLN A 47 -11.16 -14.94 -5.55
CA GLN A 47 -11.14 -16.14 -6.40
C GLN A 47 -11.74 -15.91 -7.79
N ASN A 48 -12.71 -15.01 -7.94
CA ASN A 48 -13.29 -14.65 -9.23
C ASN A 48 -12.30 -13.97 -10.19
N PHE A 49 -11.14 -13.51 -9.69
CA PHE A 49 -10.08 -12.93 -10.52
C PHE A 49 -8.98 -13.92 -10.94
N ASN A 50 -8.99 -15.16 -10.44
CA ASN A 50 -7.94 -16.16 -10.72
C ASN A 50 -7.78 -16.53 -12.20
N ASN A 51 -8.82 -16.35 -13.02
CA ASN A 51 -8.75 -16.57 -14.46
C ASN A 51 -8.12 -15.40 -15.23
N ARG A 52 -7.84 -14.28 -14.58
CA ARG A 52 -7.32 -13.05 -15.19
C ARG A 52 -5.86 -12.78 -14.87
N THR A 53 -5.40 -13.24 -13.71
CA THR A 53 -4.01 -13.05 -13.25
C THR A 53 -3.64 -14.10 -12.19
N GLU A 54 -2.34 -14.27 -11.93
CA GLU A 54 -1.87 -15.16 -10.86
C GLU A 54 -2.15 -14.54 -9.50
N ILE A 55 -2.97 -15.22 -8.66
CA ILE A 55 -3.27 -14.78 -7.30
C ILE A 55 -2.82 -15.84 -6.30
N LYS A 56 -1.98 -15.44 -5.36
CA LYS A 56 -1.53 -16.26 -4.22
C LYS A 56 -2.20 -15.78 -2.95
N ILE A 57 -2.92 -16.65 -2.23
CA ILE A 57 -3.52 -16.31 -0.92
C ILE A 57 -2.64 -16.87 0.18
N LYS A 58 -2.23 -16.03 1.12
CA LYS A 58 -1.43 -16.36 2.30
C LYS A 58 -2.17 -15.91 3.56
N LYS A 59 -2.39 -16.83 4.50
CA LYS A 59 -3.09 -16.53 5.76
C LYS A 59 -2.12 -16.14 6.86
N ILE A 60 -2.55 -15.24 7.74
CA ILE A 60 -1.89 -14.86 8.99
C ILE A 60 -2.90 -14.98 10.13
N ASP A 61 -2.44 -15.42 11.30
CA ASP A 61 -3.31 -15.61 12.46
C ASP A 61 -3.51 -14.30 13.24
N MET A 62 -2.45 -13.54 13.40
CA MET A 62 -2.46 -12.26 14.09
C MET A 62 -2.00 -11.14 13.15
N TYR A 63 -2.82 -10.09 13.04
CA TYR A 63 -2.48 -8.97 12.18
C TYR A 63 -1.36 -8.11 12.79
N LYS A 64 -0.25 -8.10 12.09
CA LYS A 64 0.82 -7.11 12.23
C LYS A 64 1.15 -6.62 10.83
N PRO A 65 1.04 -5.31 10.54
CA PRO A 65 1.20 -4.83 9.17
C PRO A 65 2.59 -5.09 8.59
N GLY A 66 3.66 -4.93 9.38
CA GLY A 66 5.01 -5.25 8.94
C GLY A 66 5.21 -6.72 8.61
N GLU A 67 4.76 -7.64 9.48
CA GLU A 67 4.80 -9.09 9.25
C GLU A 67 4.02 -9.48 7.99
N SER A 68 2.84 -8.86 7.80
CA SER A 68 2.00 -9.11 6.62
C SER A 68 2.71 -8.73 5.33
N ILE A 69 3.37 -7.56 5.29
CA ILE A 69 4.12 -7.12 4.12
C ILE A 69 5.32 -8.05 3.88
N ASN A 70 6.12 -8.35 4.90
CA ASN A 70 7.28 -9.23 4.79
C ASN A 70 6.88 -10.64 4.34
N LYS A 71 5.74 -11.16 4.81
CA LYS A 71 5.18 -12.43 4.33
C LYS A 71 4.83 -12.35 2.84
N GLY A 72 4.23 -11.27 2.40
CA GLY A 72 3.95 -11.03 0.98
C GLY A 72 5.23 -11.01 0.14
N VAL A 73 6.27 -10.27 0.59
CA VAL A 73 7.57 -10.18 -0.10
C VAL A 73 8.24 -11.54 -0.27
N LYS A 74 8.19 -12.41 0.75
CA LYS A 74 8.73 -13.78 0.68
C LYS A 74 8.08 -14.64 -0.42
N HIS A 75 6.87 -14.30 -0.84
CA HIS A 75 6.12 -15.02 -1.88
C HIS A 75 6.09 -14.30 -3.23
N ALA A 76 6.64 -13.09 -3.29
CA ALA A 76 6.76 -12.30 -4.50
C ALA A 76 7.91 -12.79 -5.39
N SER A 77 7.65 -12.90 -6.69
CA SER A 77 8.63 -13.36 -7.67
C SER A 77 9.22 -12.24 -8.52
N ASN A 78 8.53 -11.09 -8.61
CA ASN A 78 8.96 -9.98 -9.46
C ASN A 78 9.91 -9.01 -8.73
N GLU A 79 10.62 -8.21 -9.53
CA GLU A 79 11.57 -7.20 -9.06
C GLU A 79 10.88 -6.05 -8.32
N TYR A 80 9.78 -5.57 -8.87
CA TYR A 80 9.03 -4.45 -8.28
C TYR A 80 7.88 -4.96 -7.42
N ILE A 81 7.67 -4.28 -6.30
CA ILE A 81 6.63 -4.58 -5.32
C ILE A 81 5.72 -3.34 -5.17
N LEU A 82 4.42 -3.54 -5.28
CA LEU A 82 3.42 -2.59 -4.80
C LEU A 82 2.80 -3.12 -3.51
N VAL A 83 2.91 -2.37 -2.43
CA VAL A 83 2.12 -2.60 -1.21
C VAL A 83 0.85 -1.78 -1.32
N LEU A 84 -0.30 -2.45 -1.22
CA LEU A 84 -1.61 -1.86 -1.44
C LEU A 84 -2.60 -2.28 -0.33
N SER A 85 -3.46 -1.38 0.11
CA SER A 85 -4.58 -1.74 1.00
C SER A 85 -5.75 -2.31 0.20
N ALA A 86 -6.48 -3.29 0.79
CA ALA A 86 -7.61 -3.93 0.15
C ALA A 86 -8.84 -3.00 -0.11
N HIS A 87 -8.78 -1.77 0.41
CA HIS A 87 -9.81 -0.74 0.24
C HIS A 87 -9.25 0.52 -0.46
N THR A 88 -8.38 0.30 -1.45
CA THR A 88 -7.88 1.36 -2.34
C THR A 88 -8.22 1.03 -3.79
N GLN A 89 -8.31 2.05 -4.63
CA GLN A 89 -8.49 1.93 -6.06
C GLN A 89 -7.50 2.85 -6.77
N ILE A 90 -6.61 2.30 -7.58
CA ILE A 90 -5.67 3.08 -8.38
C ILE A 90 -6.47 3.85 -9.43
N ILE A 91 -6.19 5.15 -9.57
CA ILE A 91 -6.89 6.03 -10.51
C ILE A 91 -5.96 6.78 -11.46
N GLN A 92 -4.67 6.85 -11.11
CA GLN A 92 -3.64 7.45 -11.95
C GLN A 92 -2.29 6.84 -11.63
N LEU A 93 -1.55 6.39 -12.64
CA LEU A 93 -0.27 5.73 -12.48
C LEU A 93 0.61 5.89 -13.72
N ASP A 94 1.88 6.20 -13.50
CA ASP A 94 2.97 6.06 -14.47
C ASP A 94 4.03 5.11 -13.90
N PHE A 95 3.96 3.84 -14.31
CA PHE A 95 4.86 2.82 -13.80
C PHE A 95 6.31 2.99 -14.28
N ASP A 96 6.52 3.58 -15.46
CA ASP A 96 7.88 3.85 -15.96
C ASP A 96 8.56 4.95 -15.15
N SER A 97 7.82 5.99 -14.76
CA SER A 97 8.30 7.01 -13.83
C SER A 97 8.65 6.41 -12.46
N ILE A 98 7.79 5.53 -11.93
CA ILE A 98 8.04 4.84 -10.65
C ILE A 98 9.34 4.03 -10.71
N LYS A 99 9.57 3.25 -11.77
CA LYS A 99 10.81 2.47 -11.94
C LYS A 99 12.06 3.35 -11.91
N LYS A 100 12.06 4.48 -12.65
CA LYS A 100 13.17 5.44 -12.66
C LYS A 100 13.42 6.07 -11.28
N ASN A 101 12.35 6.33 -10.53
CA ASN A 101 12.44 6.90 -9.19
C ASN A 101 12.97 5.86 -8.18
N LEU A 102 12.62 4.57 -8.34
CA LEU A 102 13.14 3.48 -7.50
C LEU A 102 14.63 3.18 -7.72
N GLU A 103 15.24 3.63 -8.83
CA GLU A 103 16.71 3.59 -9.02
C GLU A 103 17.44 4.54 -8.04
N LYS A 104 16.76 5.60 -7.57
CA LYS A 104 17.33 6.67 -6.73
C LYS A 104 16.81 6.62 -5.30
N HIS A 105 15.60 6.12 -5.10
CA HIS A 105 14.89 6.14 -3.83
C HIS A 105 14.48 4.72 -3.44
N LYS A 106 14.53 4.41 -2.15
CA LYS A 106 14.18 3.08 -1.63
C LYS A 106 12.67 2.80 -1.63
N ALA A 107 11.85 3.83 -1.74
CA ALA A 107 10.40 3.73 -1.90
C ALA A 107 9.84 4.92 -2.68
N VAL A 108 8.73 4.69 -3.37
CA VAL A 108 7.90 5.74 -4.00
C VAL A 108 6.47 5.54 -3.54
N PHE A 109 5.86 6.51 -2.86
CA PHE A 109 4.46 6.41 -2.45
C PHE A 109 3.61 7.52 -3.06
N GLY A 110 2.36 7.17 -3.40
CA GLY A 110 1.45 8.05 -4.11
C GLY A 110 0.49 8.80 -3.20
N GLN A 111 -0.21 9.75 -3.82
CA GLN A 111 -1.31 10.51 -3.22
C GLN A 111 -2.51 9.59 -2.99
N GLN A 112 -3.07 9.68 -1.79
CA GLN A 112 -4.29 8.97 -1.42
C GLN A 112 -5.42 9.98 -1.23
N ILE A 113 -6.52 9.77 -1.94
CA ILE A 113 -7.71 10.63 -1.90
C ILE A 113 -8.76 9.90 -1.06
N PRO A 114 -9.11 10.41 0.14
CA PRO A 114 -10.05 9.76 1.03
C PRO A 114 -11.46 9.82 0.46
N VAL A 115 -12.19 8.69 0.53
CA VAL A 115 -13.58 8.56 0.08
C VAL A 115 -14.43 7.92 1.16
N HIS A 116 -15.52 8.56 1.54
CA HIS A 116 -16.52 8.03 2.47
C HIS A 116 -17.90 8.03 1.83
N ARG A 117 -18.55 6.86 1.77
CA ARG A 117 -19.89 6.70 1.17
C ARG A 117 -19.96 7.26 -0.26
N GLY A 118 -18.94 6.95 -1.06
CA GLY A 118 -18.86 7.41 -2.44
C GLY A 118 -18.54 8.90 -2.63
N LYS A 119 -18.28 9.65 -1.57
CA LYS A 119 -17.93 11.08 -1.63
C LYS A 119 -16.50 11.30 -1.16
N LYS A 120 -15.76 12.19 -1.83
CA LYS A 120 -14.48 12.68 -1.33
C LYS A 120 -14.71 13.44 -0.04
N VAL A 121 -13.86 13.21 0.96
CA VAL A 121 -13.92 13.94 2.23
C VAL A 121 -12.91 15.08 2.24
N THR A 122 -13.18 16.11 3.03
CA THR A 122 -12.22 17.19 3.27
C THR A 122 -10.97 16.62 3.96
N PRO A 123 -9.76 16.97 3.48
CA PRO A 123 -8.54 16.54 4.13
C PRO A 123 -8.51 16.97 5.60
N GLY A 124 -8.45 15.99 6.47
CA GLY A 124 -8.24 16.17 7.91
C GLY A 124 -6.86 15.66 8.28
N TYR A 125 -6.62 15.51 9.53
CA TYR A 125 -5.39 15.08 10.17
C TYR A 125 -4.36 14.35 9.27
N ILE A 126 -4.54 13.05 8.98
CA ILE A 126 -3.57 12.29 8.16
C ILE A 126 -3.63 12.67 6.68
N TRP A 127 -4.82 12.99 6.18
CA TRP A 127 -5.05 13.29 4.76
C TRP A 127 -4.46 14.64 4.33
N ALA A 128 -4.23 15.55 5.26
CA ALA A 128 -3.57 16.83 5.01
C ALA A 128 -2.09 16.68 4.60
N ASN A 129 -1.50 15.50 4.81
CA ASN A 129 -0.14 15.22 4.37
C ASN A 129 -0.02 14.91 2.87
N PHE A 130 -1.11 14.58 2.19
CA PHE A 130 -1.11 14.25 0.76
C PHE A 130 -1.32 15.53 -0.09
N GLY A 131 -0.26 16.35 -0.19
CA GLY A 131 -0.24 17.59 -1.01
C GLY A 131 0.02 17.30 -2.49
N GLU A 132 0.07 18.38 -3.30
CA GLU A 132 0.25 18.31 -4.77
C GLU A 132 1.72 18.47 -5.21
N LYS A 133 2.67 18.51 -4.28
CA LYS A 133 4.11 18.66 -4.60
C LYS A 133 4.86 17.37 -4.28
N GLU A 134 5.77 17.02 -5.18
CA GLU A 134 6.75 15.97 -4.97
C GLU A 134 7.69 16.32 -3.82
N GLU A 135 7.99 15.37 -2.95
CA GLU A 135 8.84 15.60 -1.79
C GLU A 135 9.73 14.37 -1.49
N ILE A 136 11.03 14.59 -1.43
CA ILE A 136 11.98 13.58 -0.92
C ILE A 136 11.95 13.60 0.60
N ASN A 137 11.90 12.40 1.21
CA ASN A 137 11.85 12.22 2.67
C ASN A 137 10.75 13.07 3.33
N LYS A 138 9.55 13.01 2.73
CA LYS A 138 8.41 13.82 3.15
C LYS A 138 8.25 13.84 4.66
N PHE A 139 8.10 15.06 5.22
CA PHE A 139 7.92 15.27 6.65
C PHE A 139 6.52 15.84 6.94
N SER A 140 5.83 15.21 7.86
CA SER A 140 4.56 15.72 8.38
C SER A 140 4.80 16.73 9.48
N ILE A 141 4.54 18.01 9.22
CA ILE A 141 4.58 19.07 10.23
C ILE A 141 3.53 18.82 11.32
N ILE A 142 2.34 18.37 10.91
CA ILE A 142 1.20 18.14 11.82
C ILE A 142 1.51 17.03 12.83
N GLU A 143 2.16 15.95 12.38
CA GLU A 143 2.48 14.78 13.22
C GLU A 143 3.92 14.84 13.75
N ASN A 144 4.70 15.83 13.35
CA ASN A 144 6.13 16.01 13.69
C ASN A 144 6.96 14.74 13.46
N ARG A 145 6.89 14.18 12.25
CA ARG A 145 7.58 12.94 11.87
C ARG A 145 7.76 12.79 10.36
N LEU A 146 8.67 11.90 9.96
CA LEU A 146 8.72 11.41 8.58
C LEU A 146 7.38 10.75 8.20
N PHE A 147 6.92 11.02 6.99
CA PHE A 147 5.63 10.58 6.50
C PHE A 147 5.79 9.70 5.26
N LEU A 148 5.59 8.40 5.45
CA LEU A 148 5.42 7.40 4.42
C LEU A 148 4.14 6.63 4.73
N HIS A 149 3.41 6.14 3.71
CA HIS A 149 2.15 5.47 3.92
C HIS A 149 1.96 4.25 3.00
N ASN A 150 1.92 3.06 3.59
CA ASN A 150 1.90 1.77 2.91
C ASN A 150 0.55 1.36 2.29
N ALA A 151 -0.46 2.24 2.25
CA ALA A 151 -1.69 1.89 1.54
C ALA A 151 -1.55 1.99 0.02
N PHE A 152 -0.52 2.71 -0.48
CA PHE A 152 -0.17 2.82 -1.89
C PHE A 152 1.30 3.19 -2.02
N CYS A 153 2.19 2.19 -1.96
CA CYS A 153 3.64 2.42 -1.93
C CYS A 153 4.39 1.36 -2.72
N PHE A 154 5.35 1.80 -3.53
CA PHE A 154 6.19 1.00 -4.40
C PHE A 154 7.59 0.85 -3.84
N TYR A 155 8.16 -0.33 -4.05
CA TYR A 155 9.49 -0.73 -3.64
C TYR A 155 10.14 -1.61 -4.70
N THR A 156 11.46 -1.81 -4.61
CA THR A 156 12.06 -3.01 -5.20
C THR A 156 12.00 -4.15 -4.18
N ARG A 157 11.93 -5.39 -4.67
CA ARG A 157 12.00 -6.58 -3.81
C ARG A 157 13.34 -6.65 -3.06
N GLU A 158 14.42 -6.21 -3.71
CA GLU A 158 15.74 -6.10 -3.10
C GLU A 158 15.71 -5.15 -1.88
N THR A 159 15.12 -3.98 -2.04
CA THR A 159 14.96 -3.02 -0.92
C THR A 159 14.23 -3.63 0.27
N LEU A 160 13.12 -4.34 0.04
CA LEU A 160 12.37 -4.94 1.15
C LEU A 160 13.04 -6.19 1.74
N ASN A 161 13.94 -6.84 1.03
CA ASN A 161 14.81 -7.89 1.58
C ASN A 161 15.97 -7.31 2.41
N GLU A 162 16.57 -6.20 1.96
CA GLU A 162 17.64 -5.50 2.67
C GLU A 162 17.12 -4.74 3.90
N TYR A 163 15.98 -4.10 3.76
CA TYR A 163 15.29 -3.30 4.79
C TYR A 163 13.86 -3.81 5.00
N PRO A 164 13.67 -4.94 5.69
CA PRO A 164 12.32 -5.48 5.91
C PRO A 164 11.49 -4.55 6.79
N MET A 165 10.17 -4.61 6.63
CA MET A 165 9.25 -3.85 7.48
C MET A 165 9.39 -4.29 8.94
N PRO A 166 9.41 -3.34 9.91
CA PRO A 166 9.54 -3.69 11.32
C PRO A 166 8.28 -4.41 11.83
N GLU A 167 8.44 -5.66 12.28
CA GLU A 167 7.34 -6.55 12.69
C GLU A 167 6.87 -6.34 14.14
N LYS A 168 7.68 -5.66 14.97
CA LYS A 168 7.37 -5.45 16.39
C LYS A 168 6.19 -4.50 16.65
N TYR A 169 5.78 -3.71 15.65
CA TYR A 169 4.74 -2.71 15.80
C TYR A 169 3.38 -3.25 15.35
N SER A 170 2.34 -2.99 16.13
CA SER A 170 0.94 -3.28 15.79
C SER A 170 0.29 -2.22 14.87
N GLY A 171 1.08 -1.44 14.20
CA GLY A 171 0.80 -0.32 13.30
C GLY A 171 2.00 0.61 13.28
N LYS A 172 2.02 1.60 12.39
CA LYS A 172 3.13 2.56 12.24
C LYS A 172 4.43 1.95 11.69
N GLU A 173 4.37 0.77 11.08
CA GLU A 173 5.52 0.10 10.47
C GLU A 173 6.18 1.00 9.40
N ASP A 174 5.38 1.71 8.62
CA ASP A 174 5.78 2.67 7.60
C ASP A 174 6.60 3.84 8.19
N ARG A 175 6.17 4.38 9.34
CA ARG A 175 6.85 5.47 10.04
C ARG A 175 8.23 5.09 10.50
N PHE A 176 8.35 3.91 11.12
CA PHE A 176 9.62 3.43 11.64
C PHE A 176 10.54 2.97 10.52
N TRP A 177 9.99 2.38 9.44
CA TRP A 177 10.75 2.05 8.25
C TRP A 177 11.32 3.31 7.59
N ALA A 178 10.50 4.36 7.40
CA ALA A 178 10.93 5.62 6.82
C ALA A 178 12.05 6.28 7.66
N LYS A 179 11.92 6.25 8.99
CA LYS A 179 12.96 6.75 9.90
C LYS A 179 14.28 5.99 9.72
N ASP A 180 14.21 4.65 9.70
CA ASP A 180 15.37 3.76 9.56
C ASP A 180 16.12 3.99 8.24
N ILE A 181 15.37 4.21 7.14
CA ILE A 181 15.94 4.52 5.82
C ILE A 181 16.68 5.85 5.83
N VAL A 182 16.09 6.90 6.40
CA VAL A 182 16.71 8.23 6.45
C VAL A 182 17.94 8.24 7.38
N GLU A 183 17.90 7.55 8.51
CA GLU A 183 19.03 7.38 9.41
C GLU A 183 20.23 6.67 8.76
N LYS A 184 19.96 5.85 7.72
CA LYS A 184 20.98 5.19 6.90
C LYS A 184 21.40 6.01 5.66
N ASN A 185 21.07 7.29 5.63
CA ASN A 185 21.34 8.20 4.51
C ASN A 185 20.73 7.73 3.17
N GLN A 186 19.61 6.99 3.23
CA GLN A 186 18.81 6.62 2.09
C GLN A 186 17.59 7.54 1.99
N THR A 187 16.91 7.50 0.85
CA THR A 187 15.76 8.38 0.60
C THR A 187 14.54 7.58 0.14
N TYR A 188 13.36 8.16 0.35
CA TYR A 188 12.09 7.76 -0.26
C TYR A 188 11.41 8.98 -0.87
N LEU A 189 10.51 8.76 -1.83
CA LEU A 189 9.86 9.80 -2.60
C LEU A 189 8.35 9.77 -2.37
N TYR A 190 7.75 10.92 -2.11
CA TYR A 190 6.33 11.17 -2.30
C TYR A 190 6.11 11.72 -3.70
N ASP A 191 5.35 11.00 -4.53
CA ASP A 191 5.00 11.39 -5.89
C ASP A 191 3.48 11.57 -6.01
N PRO A 192 2.97 12.82 -6.01
CA PRO A 192 1.53 13.10 -6.06
C PRO A 192 0.90 12.82 -7.43
N TYR A 193 1.69 12.54 -8.47
CA TYR A 193 1.16 12.10 -9.75
C TYR A 193 0.52 10.70 -9.65
N GLN A 194 1.13 9.81 -8.87
CA GLN A 194 0.58 8.49 -8.60
C GLN A 194 -0.59 8.61 -7.63
N LYS A 195 -1.82 8.25 -8.04
CA LYS A 195 -3.03 8.51 -7.24
C LYS A 195 -3.88 7.27 -7.04
N CYS A 196 -4.43 7.13 -5.84
CA CYS A 196 -5.50 6.18 -5.57
C CYS A 196 -6.64 6.81 -4.76
N TYR A 197 -7.84 6.28 -4.90
CA TYR A 197 -8.88 6.44 -3.88
C TYR A 197 -8.58 5.54 -2.71
N HIS A 198 -8.85 6.03 -1.50
CA HIS A 198 -8.74 5.28 -0.26
C HIS A 198 -10.10 5.32 0.43
N PHE A 199 -10.82 4.20 0.34
CA PHE A 199 -12.19 4.11 0.84
C PHE A 199 -12.24 3.96 2.35
N TRP A 200 -13.28 4.55 2.97
CA TRP A 200 -13.58 4.32 4.37
C TRP A 200 -14.03 2.88 4.59
N THR A 201 -13.48 2.24 5.60
CA THR A 201 -13.89 0.91 6.05
C THR A 201 -13.83 0.83 7.57
N LYS A 202 -14.67 -0.02 8.15
CA LYS A 202 -14.71 -0.27 9.61
C LYS A 202 -13.36 -0.80 10.13
N ASN A 203 -12.60 -1.49 9.30
CA ASN A 203 -11.32 -2.09 9.64
C ASN A 203 -10.12 -1.17 9.37
N GLY A 204 -10.30 -0.08 8.64
CA GLY A 204 -9.26 0.83 8.21
C GLY A 204 -8.65 1.63 9.37
N ALA A 205 -7.41 1.31 9.74
CA ALA A 205 -6.70 2.01 10.81
C ALA A 205 -6.52 3.51 10.55
N THR A 206 -6.37 3.89 9.28
CA THR A 206 -6.18 5.28 8.82
C THR A 206 -7.39 6.18 9.10
N TRP A 207 -8.58 5.59 9.24
CA TRP A 207 -9.84 6.30 9.43
C TRP A 207 -10.24 6.51 10.90
N LYS A 208 -9.47 5.96 11.83
CA LYS A 208 -9.76 6.13 13.26
C LYS A 208 -9.68 7.60 13.66
N GLY A 209 -10.74 8.11 14.24
CA GLY A 209 -10.85 9.50 14.69
C GLY A 209 -11.41 10.48 13.65
N LEU A 210 -11.89 10.01 12.50
CA LEU A 210 -12.53 10.84 11.46
C LEU A 210 -14.05 10.60 11.34
N VAL A 211 -14.61 9.73 12.16
CA VAL A 211 -16.04 9.36 12.20
C VAL A 211 -16.55 9.45 13.63
#